data_ff1b08d78fa139612af9f121ae960bb4
#
_entry.id   ff1b08d78fa139612af9f121ae960bb4
#
_cell.length_a   1.000
_cell.length_b   1.000
_cell.length_c   1.000
_cell.angle_alpha   90.00
_cell.angle_beta   90.00
_cell.angle_gamma   90.00
#
_symmetry.space_group_name_H-M   'P 1'
#
loop_
_entity.id
_entity.type
_entity.pdbx_description
1 polymer ?
#
loop_
_entity_poly.entity_id
_entity_poly.type
_entity_poly.pdbx_seq_one_letter_code
_entity_poly.pdbx_strand_id
1 'polypeptide(L)'
;VIALYVAGLSGDYQVLESAVDLKPGTITLPEFQVNMEGQYEIVLAVERNLPRDDLDDLLGGQPTLNSPGSVVDLKWTLTSGNSIVASGSSRNEKGGGVGGGYAYRDLGRFDGLPQTPYVLEVNTLLDGSALAPAKPRIIVRLHWEDYLGKILIPRVGGTIYTLIAVIGILCLWDIMDLLCQGNPDQEIQGDAPQAEN
;
A
#
# COMPACT_ATOMS: atom_id res chain seq x y z
N VAL A 1 -11.79 -0.33 -14.55
CA VAL A 1 -12.33 -0.16 -13.18
C VAL A 1 -11.35 -0.71 -12.15
N ILE A 2 -10.85 -1.94 -12.28
CA ILE A 2 -9.89 -2.56 -11.33
C ILE A 2 -8.56 -1.80 -11.31
N ALA A 3 -8.03 -1.38 -12.47
CA ALA A 3 -6.77 -0.62 -12.55
C ALA A 3 -6.86 0.76 -11.87
N LEU A 4 -7.99 1.46 -11.99
CA LEU A 4 -8.26 2.73 -11.30
C LEU A 4 -8.40 2.55 -9.78
N TYR A 5 -8.96 1.43 -9.34
CA TYR A 5 -9.08 1.10 -7.93
C TYR A 5 -7.71 0.83 -7.28
N VAL A 6 -6.84 0.10 -7.97
CA VAL A 6 -5.47 -0.18 -7.51
C VAL A 6 -4.61 1.09 -7.48
N ALA A 7 -4.76 1.99 -8.47
CA ALA A 7 -4.03 3.28 -8.48
C ALA A 7 -4.48 4.20 -7.33
N GLY A 8 -5.76 4.18 -6.95
CA GLY A 8 -6.27 4.91 -5.78
C GLY A 8 -5.77 4.37 -4.44
N LEU A 9 -5.40 3.09 -4.38
CA LEU A 9 -4.88 2.47 -3.15
C LEU A 9 -3.40 2.79 -2.88
N SER A 10 -2.62 3.10 -3.92
CA SER A 10 -1.17 3.35 -3.78
C SER A 10 -0.84 4.67 -3.08
N GLY A 11 -1.72 5.68 -3.14
CA GLY A 11 -1.50 6.99 -2.51
C GLY A 11 -1.74 7.01 -0.99
N ASP A 12 -2.52 6.07 -0.46
CA ASP A 12 -2.91 6.11 0.96
C ASP A 12 -1.87 5.53 1.91
N TYR A 13 -0.92 4.75 1.43
CA TYR A 13 0.07 4.12 2.29
C TYR A 13 1.46 4.76 2.20
N GLN A 14 1.72 5.57 1.19
CA GLN A 14 2.97 6.31 1.02
C GLN A 14 2.79 7.75 1.52
N VAL A 15 3.63 8.18 2.46
CA VAL A 15 3.53 9.50 3.10
C VAL A 15 4.68 10.43 2.72
N LEU A 16 5.79 9.89 2.23
CA LEU A 16 6.91 10.65 1.70
C LEU A 16 7.52 9.92 0.50
N GLU A 17 7.85 10.67 -0.54
CA GLU A 17 8.75 10.25 -1.62
C GLU A 17 9.64 11.43 -1.98
N SER A 18 10.96 11.23 -1.90
CA SER A 18 11.93 12.27 -2.20
C SER A 18 13.11 11.70 -2.96
N ALA A 19 13.47 12.32 -4.09
CA ALA A 19 14.69 11.98 -4.80
C ALA A 19 15.91 12.34 -3.95
N VAL A 20 16.93 11.48 -3.99
CA VAL A 20 18.14 11.64 -3.20
C VAL A 20 19.40 11.47 -4.04
N ASP A 21 20.44 12.26 -3.71
CA ASP A 21 21.79 12.01 -4.23
C ASP A 21 22.54 11.18 -3.19
N LEU A 22 23.01 10.00 -3.61
CA LEU A 22 23.71 9.06 -2.73
C LEU A 22 25.22 9.34 -2.62
N LYS A 23 25.66 10.60 -2.81
CA LYS A 23 27.01 11.00 -2.45
C LYS A 23 27.19 11.08 -0.95
N PRO A 24 28.42 10.85 -0.44
CA PRO A 24 28.68 11.00 0.99
C PRO A 24 28.27 12.35 1.52
N GLY A 25 27.54 12.38 2.62
CA GLY A 25 27.00 13.58 3.25
C GLY A 25 25.64 13.36 3.87
N THR A 26 25.14 14.43 4.50
CA THR A 26 23.84 14.42 5.18
C THR A 26 22.83 15.24 4.42
N ILE A 27 21.65 14.68 4.22
CA ILE A 27 20.50 15.38 3.64
C ILE A 27 19.33 15.36 4.63
N THR A 28 18.59 16.45 4.70
CA THR A 28 17.33 16.52 5.45
C THR A 28 16.18 16.52 4.45
N LEU A 29 15.27 15.57 4.61
CA LEU A 29 14.11 15.45 3.74
C LEU A 29 12.99 16.40 4.19
N PRO A 30 12.03 16.72 3.30
CA PRO A 30 10.87 17.53 3.68
C PRO A 30 10.13 16.95 4.88
N GLU A 31 9.57 17.84 5.71
CA GLU A 31 8.68 17.45 6.80
C GLU A 31 7.45 16.70 6.23
N PHE A 32 7.04 15.65 6.92
CA PHE A 32 5.88 14.87 6.57
C PHE A 32 5.06 14.48 7.80
N GLN A 33 3.85 14.04 7.58
CA GLN A 33 2.95 13.48 8.59
C GLN A 33 2.43 12.13 8.12
N VAL A 34 2.15 11.26 9.08
CA VAL A 34 1.51 9.98 8.80
C VAL A 34 -0.01 10.09 8.90
N ASN A 35 -0.72 9.32 8.10
CA ASN A 35 -2.17 9.41 8.00
C ASN A 35 -2.90 8.60 9.07
N MET A 36 -2.24 7.61 9.64
CA MET A 36 -2.81 6.72 10.67
C MET A 36 -1.70 6.20 11.60
N GLU A 37 -2.10 5.76 12.78
CA GLU A 37 -1.23 5.03 13.68
C GLU A 37 -0.85 3.68 13.07
N GLY A 38 0.45 3.36 13.05
CA GLY A 38 0.96 2.10 12.53
C GLY A 38 2.45 2.07 12.34
N GLN A 39 2.94 0.90 11.95
CA GLN A 39 4.34 0.70 11.61
C GLN A 39 4.61 1.19 10.20
N TYR A 40 5.56 2.11 10.07
CA TYR A 40 6.02 2.67 8.80
C TYR A 40 7.42 2.16 8.48
N GLU A 41 7.67 1.88 7.21
CA GLU A 41 8.97 1.48 6.70
C GLU A 41 9.61 2.63 5.91
N ILE A 42 10.91 2.76 6.09
CA ILE A 42 11.76 3.68 5.32
C ILE A 42 12.52 2.81 4.34
N VAL A 43 12.39 3.10 3.05
CA VAL A 43 13.04 2.31 2.00
C VAL A 43 13.80 3.22 1.04
N LEU A 44 14.94 2.73 0.56
CA LEU A 44 15.59 3.26 -0.63
C LEU A 44 15.03 2.54 -1.84
N ALA A 45 14.39 3.28 -2.75
CA ALA A 45 13.85 2.77 -3.99
C ALA A 45 14.68 3.26 -5.18
N VAL A 46 14.87 2.40 -6.18
CA VAL A 46 15.55 2.73 -7.45
C VAL A 46 14.74 2.20 -8.61
N GLU A 47 14.74 2.91 -9.75
CA GLU A 47 14.09 2.44 -10.97
C GLU A 47 14.83 1.20 -11.52
N ARG A 48 14.08 0.24 -12.05
CA ARG A 48 14.61 -1.00 -12.64
C ARG A 48 15.08 -0.79 -14.08
N ASN A 49 15.94 0.19 -14.29
CA ASN A 49 16.50 0.55 -15.58
C ASN A 49 17.96 0.08 -15.77
N LEU A 50 18.52 -0.59 -14.77
CA LEU A 50 19.80 -1.31 -14.81
C LEU A 50 19.56 -2.83 -14.85
N PRO A 51 20.56 -3.63 -15.29
CA PRO A 51 20.47 -5.08 -15.16
C PRO A 51 20.16 -5.50 -13.73
N ARG A 52 19.40 -6.59 -13.58
CA ARG A 52 18.92 -7.04 -12.26
C ARG A 52 20.09 -7.38 -11.33
N ASP A 53 21.08 -8.09 -11.85
CA ASP A 53 22.23 -8.54 -11.05
C ASP A 53 23.04 -7.34 -10.56
N ASP A 54 23.21 -6.30 -11.39
CA ASP A 54 23.86 -5.05 -11.01
C ASP A 54 23.07 -4.32 -9.89
N LEU A 55 21.75 -4.28 -10.00
CA LEU A 55 20.90 -3.67 -8.97
C LEU A 55 20.95 -4.44 -7.65
N ASP A 56 20.89 -5.76 -7.71
CA ASP A 56 20.95 -6.61 -6.53
C ASP A 56 22.30 -6.45 -5.81
N ASP A 57 23.39 -6.34 -6.57
CA ASP A 57 24.74 -6.12 -6.04
C ASP A 57 24.86 -4.71 -5.41
N LEU A 58 24.46 -3.66 -6.13
CA LEU A 58 24.59 -2.28 -5.70
C LEU A 58 23.71 -1.98 -4.48
N LEU A 59 22.49 -2.53 -4.42
CA LEU A 59 21.59 -2.39 -3.29
C LEU A 59 22.00 -3.26 -2.09
N GLY A 60 22.87 -4.25 -2.29
CA GLY A 60 23.25 -5.22 -1.28
C GLY A 60 22.14 -6.27 -1.06
N GLY A 61 21.48 -6.67 -2.13
CA GLY A 61 20.68 -7.89 -2.20
C GLY A 61 21.52 -9.08 -1.71
N GLN A 62 20.94 -10.25 -1.51
CA GLN A 62 21.63 -11.39 -0.88
C GLN A 62 23.09 -11.49 -1.31
N PRO A 63 24.06 -11.48 -0.38
CA PRO A 63 25.45 -11.56 -0.76
C PRO A 63 25.67 -12.90 -1.45
N THR A 64 25.71 -12.90 -2.76
CA THR A 64 26.41 -13.96 -3.47
C THR A 64 27.87 -13.84 -3.05
N LEU A 65 28.53 -14.94 -2.80
CA LEU A 65 29.90 -15.00 -2.26
C LEU A 65 30.94 -14.16 -3.03
N ASN A 66 30.59 -13.55 -4.16
CA ASN A 66 31.42 -12.75 -5.05
C ASN A 66 30.87 -11.33 -5.32
N SER A 67 29.82 -10.89 -4.59
CA SER A 67 29.27 -9.54 -4.77
C SER A 67 30.28 -8.50 -4.27
N PRO A 68 30.65 -7.47 -5.04
CA PRO A 68 31.61 -6.44 -4.62
C PRO A 68 31.17 -5.60 -3.41
N GLY A 69 30.07 -5.96 -2.81
CA GLY A 69 29.49 -5.30 -1.67
C GLY A 69 28.52 -4.18 -2.04
N SER A 70 27.54 -3.99 -1.19
CA SER A 70 26.58 -2.91 -1.32
C SER A 70 27.28 -1.55 -1.31
N VAL A 71 26.96 -0.70 -2.29
CA VAL A 71 27.34 0.72 -2.25
C VAL A 71 26.38 1.53 -1.34
N VAL A 72 25.33 0.90 -0.84
CA VAL A 72 24.36 1.52 0.05
C VAL A 72 24.80 1.35 1.50
N ASP A 73 25.38 2.40 2.06
CA ASP A 73 25.69 2.52 3.48
C ASP A 73 25.10 3.83 4.00
N LEU A 74 23.89 3.73 4.53
CA LEU A 74 23.09 4.85 5.00
C LEU A 74 22.82 4.73 6.48
N LYS A 75 22.95 5.84 7.20
CA LYS A 75 22.37 6.04 8.53
C LYS A 75 21.22 7.01 8.43
N TRP A 76 20.20 6.81 9.22
CA TRP A 76 19.07 7.72 9.25
C TRP A 76 18.65 8.03 10.69
N THR A 77 18.08 9.21 10.85
CA THR A 77 17.51 9.68 12.12
C THR A 77 16.18 10.35 11.82
N LEU A 78 15.14 9.91 12.50
CA LEU A 78 13.79 10.47 12.44
C LEU A 78 13.55 11.30 13.69
N THR A 79 13.14 12.54 13.51
CA THR A 79 12.83 13.45 14.62
C THR A 79 11.39 13.94 14.53
N SER A 80 10.82 14.29 15.68
CA SER A 80 9.58 15.06 15.80
C SER A 80 9.82 16.21 16.77
N GLY A 81 9.75 17.43 16.27
CA GLY A 81 10.25 18.59 16.99
C GLY A 81 11.74 18.42 17.36
N ASN A 82 12.05 18.52 18.65
CA ASN A 82 13.43 18.36 19.13
C ASN A 82 13.78 16.95 19.62
N SER A 83 12.89 15.99 19.45
CA SER A 83 13.06 14.63 19.99
C SER A 83 13.38 13.65 18.87
N ILE A 84 14.38 12.78 19.10
CA ILE A 84 14.63 11.64 18.22
C ILE A 84 13.55 10.58 18.49
N VAL A 85 12.79 10.23 17.44
CA VAL A 85 11.75 9.20 17.48
C VAL A 85 12.34 7.83 17.18
N ALA A 86 13.19 7.76 16.16
CA ALA A 86 13.82 6.53 15.72
C ALA A 86 15.12 6.83 14.99
N SER A 87 16.00 5.84 14.92
CA SER A 87 17.21 5.91 14.11
C SER A 87 17.64 4.51 13.68
N GLY A 88 18.38 4.41 12.58
CA GLY A 88 18.83 3.14 12.09
C GLY A 88 19.93 3.23 11.04
N SER A 89 20.25 2.07 10.46
CA SER A 89 21.26 1.94 9.42
C SER A 89 20.89 0.85 8.45
N SER A 90 21.13 1.09 7.17
CA SER A 90 20.95 0.09 6.11
C SER A 90 21.74 -1.20 6.33
N ARG A 91 22.79 -1.18 7.16
CA ARG A 91 23.56 -2.37 7.52
C ARG A 91 22.83 -3.33 8.43
N ASN A 92 21.90 -2.81 9.24
CA ASN A 92 21.14 -3.61 10.19
C ASN A 92 19.94 -4.29 9.54
N GLU A 93 19.50 -3.77 8.39
CA GLU A 93 18.37 -4.28 7.65
C GLU A 93 18.83 -5.17 6.49
N LYS A 94 18.25 -6.36 6.40
CA LYS A 94 18.53 -7.32 5.31
C LYS A 94 17.39 -7.41 4.32
N GLY A 95 16.33 -6.65 4.52
CA GLY A 95 15.14 -6.63 3.70
C GLY A 95 15.34 -5.84 2.40
N GLY A 96 14.50 -6.19 1.45
CA GLY A 96 14.41 -5.53 0.16
C GLY A 96 13.51 -6.31 -0.75
N GLY A 97 13.24 -5.79 -1.92
CA GLY A 97 12.35 -6.46 -2.87
C GLY A 97 12.24 -5.74 -4.20
N VAL A 98 11.37 -6.27 -5.04
CA VAL A 98 11.03 -5.68 -6.33
C VAL A 98 9.52 -5.57 -6.48
N GLY A 99 9.04 -4.47 -7.03
CA GLY A 99 7.61 -4.27 -7.29
C GLY A 99 7.36 -2.91 -7.92
N GLY A 100 6.26 -2.75 -8.67
CA GLY A 100 5.86 -1.46 -9.22
C GLY A 100 6.87 -0.75 -10.13
N GLY A 101 7.81 -1.49 -10.75
CA GLY A 101 8.88 -0.90 -11.57
C GLY A 101 10.14 -0.49 -10.79
N TYR A 102 10.16 -0.71 -9.49
CA TYR A 102 11.27 -0.38 -8.59
C TYR A 102 11.92 -1.62 -7.98
N ALA A 103 13.19 -1.48 -7.62
CA ALA A 103 13.85 -2.32 -6.65
C ALA A 103 14.04 -1.50 -5.36
N TYR A 104 13.90 -2.14 -4.20
CA TYR A 104 14.05 -1.43 -2.90
C TYR A 104 14.99 -2.14 -1.97
N ARG A 105 15.61 -1.33 -1.10
CA ARG A 105 16.35 -1.72 0.08
C ARG A 105 15.66 -1.16 1.31
N ASP A 106 15.34 -2.01 2.28
CA ASP A 106 14.83 -1.56 3.57
C ASP A 106 15.95 -0.85 4.33
N LEU A 107 15.62 0.31 4.92
CA LEU A 107 16.53 1.10 5.74
C LEU A 107 16.16 1.01 7.21
N GLY A 108 14.89 0.79 7.53
CA GLY A 108 14.40 0.65 8.87
C GLY A 108 12.90 0.91 9.00
N ARG A 109 12.43 0.90 10.25
CA ARG A 109 11.02 1.07 10.59
C ARG A 109 10.84 1.95 11.81
N PHE A 110 9.66 2.55 11.93
CA PHE A 110 9.24 3.31 13.10
C PHE A 110 7.73 3.20 13.30
N ASP A 111 7.27 3.42 14.54
CA ASP A 111 5.86 3.51 14.86
C ASP A 111 5.40 4.96 14.69
N GLY A 112 4.52 5.16 13.70
CA GLY A 112 4.01 6.48 13.34
C GLY A 112 2.72 6.81 14.07
N LEU A 113 2.63 8.04 14.57
CA LEU A 113 1.43 8.60 15.19
C LEU A 113 0.83 9.68 14.27
N PRO A 114 -0.49 9.65 13.99
CA PRO A 114 -1.12 10.61 13.09
C PRO A 114 -1.00 12.04 13.62
N GLN A 115 -1.01 13.01 12.72
CA GLN A 115 -0.88 14.44 13.01
C GLN A 115 0.44 14.86 13.68
N THR A 116 1.40 13.95 13.81
CA THR A 116 2.73 14.23 14.32
C THR A 116 3.63 14.61 13.13
N PRO A 117 4.27 15.79 13.15
CA PRO A 117 5.23 16.17 12.12
C PRO A 117 6.55 15.42 12.33
N TYR A 118 7.07 14.84 11.26
CA TYR A 118 8.34 14.12 11.24
C TYR A 118 9.31 14.75 10.27
N VAL A 119 10.58 14.77 10.64
CA VAL A 119 11.69 15.13 9.75
C VAL A 119 12.66 13.96 9.70
N LEU A 120 13.00 13.51 8.50
CA LEU A 120 13.94 12.42 8.27
C LEU A 120 15.26 12.99 7.76
N GLU A 121 16.32 12.74 8.51
CA GLU A 121 17.70 13.02 8.12
C GLU A 121 18.37 11.71 7.67
N VAL A 122 19.04 11.74 6.53
CA VAL A 122 19.75 10.59 5.96
C VAL A 122 21.20 10.98 5.73
N ASN A 123 22.11 10.20 6.31
CA ASN A 123 23.55 10.35 6.16
C ASN A 123 24.11 9.21 5.32
N THR A 124 24.59 9.54 4.12
CA THR A 124 25.23 8.60 3.20
C THR A 124 26.71 8.50 3.57
N LEU A 125 27.16 7.29 3.89
CA LEU A 125 28.54 7.02 4.34
C LEU A 125 29.48 6.59 3.22
N LEU A 126 28.95 5.91 2.20
CA LEU A 126 29.69 5.48 1.00
C LEU A 126 29.18 6.21 -0.23
N ASP A 127 30.03 6.32 -1.25
CA ASP A 127 29.61 6.87 -2.54
C ASP A 127 28.73 5.87 -3.30
N GLY A 128 27.42 6.14 -3.28
CA GLY A 128 26.40 5.38 -3.99
C GLY A 128 26.08 5.94 -5.38
N SER A 129 26.92 6.82 -5.95
CA SER A 129 26.69 7.48 -7.25
C SER A 129 26.51 6.49 -8.42
N ALA A 130 26.95 5.24 -8.28
CA ALA A 130 26.69 4.17 -9.23
C ALA A 130 25.18 3.89 -9.42
N LEU A 131 24.36 4.22 -8.43
CA LEU A 131 22.89 4.12 -8.49
C LEU A 131 22.22 5.35 -9.11
N ALA A 132 22.94 6.45 -9.38
CA ALA A 132 22.35 7.69 -9.92
C ALA A 132 21.53 7.47 -11.21
N PRO A 133 21.95 6.62 -12.18
CA PRO A 133 21.14 6.32 -13.37
C PRO A 133 19.78 5.70 -13.03
N ALA A 134 19.70 4.96 -11.91
CA ALA A 134 18.47 4.33 -11.43
C ALA A 134 17.58 5.26 -10.59
N LYS A 135 17.89 6.56 -10.54
CA LYS A 135 17.09 7.61 -9.90
C LYS A 135 16.68 7.26 -8.46
N PRO A 136 17.65 7.16 -7.56
CA PRO A 136 17.39 6.77 -6.18
C PRO A 136 16.45 7.76 -5.48
N ARG A 137 15.55 7.23 -4.67
CA ARG A 137 14.60 7.99 -3.86
C ARG A 137 14.37 7.33 -2.50
N ILE A 138 14.15 8.13 -1.49
CA ILE A 138 13.68 7.64 -0.19
C ILE A 138 12.16 7.69 -0.19
N ILE A 139 11.56 6.58 0.22
CA ILE A 139 10.12 6.45 0.37
C ILE A 139 9.84 6.08 1.83
N VAL A 140 8.85 6.75 2.42
CA VAL A 140 8.26 6.37 3.71
C VAL A 140 6.83 5.92 3.45
N ARG A 141 6.51 4.71 3.86
CA ARG A 141 5.20 4.11 3.62
C ARG A 141 4.75 3.23 4.78
N LEU A 142 3.45 3.06 4.91
CA LEU A 142 2.88 2.13 5.88
C LEU A 142 3.38 0.71 5.58
N HIS A 143 3.82 -0.01 6.61
CA HIS A 143 4.27 -1.39 6.46
C HIS A 143 3.13 -2.28 5.92
N TRP A 144 3.49 -3.23 5.08
CA TRP A 144 2.53 -3.98 4.29
C TRP A 144 1.49 -4.74 5.15
N GLU A 145 1.86 -5.26 6.33
CA GLU A 145 0.94 -5.95 7.24
C GLU A 145 -0.12 -4.99 7.79
N ASP A 146 0.30 -3.79 8.20
CA ASP A 146 -0.60 -2.73 8.64
C ASP A 146 -1.48 -2.23 7.50
N TYR A 147 -0.94 -2.10 6.29
CA TYR A 147 -1.70 -1.75 5.10
C TYR A 147 -2.80 -2.78 4.80
N LEU A 148 -2.48 -4.08 4.84
CA LEU A 148 -3.46 -5.13 4.65
C LEU A 148 -4.56 -5.08 5.72
N GLY A 149 -4.17 -5.06 6.98
CA GLY A 149 -5.11 -5.12 8.10
C GLY A 149 -5.99 -3.87 8.22
N LYS A 150 -5.40 -2.69 8.08
CA LYS A 150 -6.06 -1.41 8.37
C LYS A 150 -6.75 -0.78 7.14
N ILE A 151 -6.28 -1.07 5.94
CA ILE A 151 -6.78 -0.43 4.72
C ILE A 151 -7.42 -1.43 3.77
N LEU A 152 -6.68 -2.44 3.34
CA LEU A 152 -7.11 -3.30 2.25
C LEU A 152 -8.28 -4.21 2.65
N ILE A 153 -8.14 -4.93 3.76
CA ILE A 153 -9.17 -5.88 4.22
C ILE A 153 -10.50 -5.17 4.52
N PRO A 154 -10.54 -4.05 5.29
CA PRO A 154 -11.79 -3.32 5.53
C PRO A 154 -12.44 -2.78 4.24
N ARG A 155 -11.64 -2.25 3.30
CA ARG A 155 -12.15 -1.72 2.03
C ARG A 155 -12.73 -2.82 1.15
N VAL A 156 -12.02 -3.92 0.97
CA VAL A 156 -12.48 -5.06 0.17
C VAL A 156 -13.69 -5.72 0.85
N GLY A 157 -13.63 -5.93 2.16
CA GLY A 157 -14.74 -6.47 2.95
C GLY A 157 -16.00 -5.63 2.81
N GLY A 158 -15.89 -4.30 2.99
CA GLY A 158 -17.02 -3.38 2.81
C GLY A 158 -17.65 -3.47 1.42
N THR A 159 -16.84 -3.55 0.36
CA THR A 159 -17.32 -3.69 -1.02
C THR A 159 -18.07 -5.01 -1.22
N ILE A 160 -17.53 -6.12 -0.69
CA ILE A 160 -18.17 -7.44 -0.79
C ILE A 160 -19.51 -7.45 -0.04
N TYR A 161 -19.57 -6.91 1.18
CA TYR A 161 -20.82 -6.83 1.94
C TYR A 161 -21.88 -5.99 1.22
N THR A 162 -21.49 -4.87 0.62
CA THR A 162 -22.40 -4.03 -0.17
C THR A 162 -22.94 -4.79 -1.38
N LEU A 163 -22.09 -5.54 -2.07
CA LEU A 163 -22.50 -6.32 -3.24
C LEU A 163 -23.49 -7.44 -2.85
N ILE A 164 -23.22 -8.15 -1.75
CA ILE A 164 -24.13 -9.19 -1.22
C ILE A 164 -25.47 -8.58 -0.83
N ALA A 165 -25.48 -7.43 -0.17
CA ALA A 165 -26.71 -6.75 0.20
C ALA A 165 -27.55 -6.33 -1.01
N VAL A 166 -26.91 -5.79 -2.07
CA VAL A 166 -27.59 -5.42 -3.32
C VAL A 166 -28.20 -6.66 -3.99
N ILE A 167 -27.44 -7.75 -4.12
CA ILE A 167 -27.93 -8.99 -4.69
C ILE A 167 -29.11 -9.54 -3.87
N GLY A 168 -29.00 -9.52 -2.53
CA GLY A 168 -30.07 -9.95 -1.64
C GLY A 168 -31.36 -9.14 -1.82
N ILE A 169 -31.27 -7.82 -1.97
CA ILE A 169 -32.42 -6.94 -2.25
C ILE A 169 -33.05 -7.29 -3.61
N LEU A 170 -32.24 -7.49 -4.65
CA LEU A 170 -32.76 -7.85 -5.98
C LEU A 170 -33.47 -9.21 -5.95
N CYS A 171 -32.92 -10.21 -5.29
CA CYS A 171 -33.58 -11.51 -5.12
C CYS A 171 -34.90 -11.42 -4.34
N LEU A 172 -34.96 -10.58 -3.29
CA LEU A 172 -36.21 -10.35 -2.55
C LEU A 172 -37.26 -9.67 -3.41
N TRP A 173 -36.85 -8.75 -4.29
CA TRP A 173 -37.78 -8.10 -5.23
C TRP A 173 -38.37 -9.09 -6.22
N ASP A 174 -37.53 -9.97 -6.82
CA ASP A 174 -37.99 -11.01 -7.72
C ASP A 174 -38.96 -11.99 -7.04
N ILE A 175 -38.70 -12.36 -5.76
CA ILE A 175 -39.61 -13.23 -4.97
C ILE A 175 -40.94 -12.51 -4.72
N MET A 176 -40.90 -11.23 -4.38
CA MET A 176 -42.14 -10.46 -4.15
C MET A 176 -42.97 -10.31 -5.45
N ASP A 177 -42.32 -10.08 -6.59
CA ASP A 177 -43.02 -10.03 -7.89
C ASP A 177 -43.68 -11.38 -8.20
N LEU A 178 -43.00 -12.51 -7.98
CA LEU A 178 -43.57 -13.85 -8.15
C LEU A 178 -44.77 -14.09 -7.21
N LEU A 179 -44.72 -13.64 -5.99
CA LEU A 179 -45.81 -13.75 -5.03
C LEU A 179 -47.02 -12.87 -5.40
N CYS A 180 -46.77 -11.69 -5.98
CA CYS A 180 -47.84 -10.79 -6.45
C CYS A 180 -48.49 -11.26 -7.75
N GLN A 181 -47.76 -11.98 -8.62
CA GLN A 181 -48.33 -12.56 -9.85
C GLN A 181 -49.09 -13.87 -9.64
N GLY A 182 -48.97 -14.48 -8.45
CA GLY A 182 -49.49 -15.81 -8.13
C GLY A 182 -50.98 -15.91 -7.82
N ASN A 183 -51.87 -14.98 -8.22
CA ASN A 183 -53.31 -15.16 -8.04
C ASN A 183 -54.22 -14.62 -9.17
N PRO A 184 -54.09 -15.08 -10.43
CA PRO A 184 -55.07 -14.69 -11.48
C PRO A 184 -56.30 -15.64 -11.55
N ASP A 185 -56.38 -16.75 -10.83
CA ASP A 185 -57.40 -17.78 -11.04
C ASP A 185 -58.34 -18.04 -9.85
N GLN A 186 -58.88 -16.97 -9.21
CA GLN A 186 -60.16 -17.08 -8.57
C GLN A 186 -61.25 -16.34 -9.39
N GLU A 187 -61.43 -16.83 -10.61
CA GLU A 187 -62.65 -16.53 -11.36
C GLU A 187 -63.81 -17.19 -10.64
N ILE A 188 -64.61 -16.32 -10.02
CA ILE A 188 -65.85 -16.68 -9.32
C ILE A 188 -66.78 -17.33 -10.32
N GLN A 189 -66.87 -18.69 -10.28
CA GLN A 189 -67.90 -19.43 -10.95
C GLN A 189 -69.25 -19.09 -10.28
N GLY A 190 -69.88 -18.02 -10.79
CA GLY A 190 -71.21 -17.60 -10.39
C GLY A 190 -72.23 -18.64 -10.85
N ASP A 191 -72.89 -19.28 -9.91
CA ASP A 191 -74.04 -20.13 -10.14
C ASP A 191 -75.15 -19.38 -10.95
N ALA A 192 -75.41 -19.90 -12.15
CA ALA A 192 -76.56 -19.47 -12.92
C ALA A 192 -77.85 -20.07 -12.29
N PRO A 193 -78.91 -19.28 -12.04
CA PRO A 193 -80.17 -19.79 -11.52
C PRO A 193 -80.84 -20.65 -12.58
N GLN A 194 -81.20 -21.91 -12.24
CA GLN A 194 -82.07 -22.74 -13.02
C GLN A 194 -83.48 -22.15 -13.01
N ALA A 195 -83.98 -21.84 -14.20
CA ALA A 195 -85.37 -21.52 -14.42
C ALA A 195 -86.20 -22.79 -14.44
N GLU A 196 -87.10 -22.96 -13.46
CA GLU A 196 -88.17 -23.97 -13.48
C GLU A 196 -89.25 -23.53 -14.52
N ASN A 197 -89.64 -24.54 -15.34
CA ASN A 197 -90.94 -24.63 -15.99
C ASN A 197 -91.59 -25.93 -15.66
#